data_f5122f8111e9e607e56be10cf2d1baf5
#
_entry.id   f5122f8111e9e607e56be10cf2d1baf5
#
_cell.length_a   1.000
_cell.length_b   1.000
_cell.length_c   1.000
_cell.angle_alpha   90.00
_cell.angle_beta   90.00
_cell.angle_gamma   90.00
#
_symmetry.space_group_name_H-M   'P 1'
#
loop_
_entity.id
_entity.type
_entity.pdbx_description
1 polymer ?
#
loop_
_entity_poly.entity_id
_entity_poly.type
_entity_poly.pdbx_seq_one_letter_code
_entity_poly.pdbx_strand_id
1 'polypeptide(L)'
;APDAPIGGCALFPADNIWNARVDGLPVHSNSAAYVASIGSSTGLHPDFGAGLWNGHPIGIPYTTTRSSQSTPVPTITFTYADESDAGPYYIPADAPIEGGSDAHVLVVDTDTCTLYELFAASPGPGGAWTAGSGAIFDLRSNALRPAGWTSADAAGLPILPGLARYDEVQAALAPGGLGYIPHALRFTVQTSQRAYIWPARHYASSNTSASVPPMGARFRLKSSFDISRFTPQARVILRTLQLYGMIVADNGADWFIGGAPDPGWDNDDLHNLGSVSGANFEAVDESGLMVDPNSGQTRSLTPGPSPTQGVGSVTATATRTATATRS
;
A
#
# COMPACT_ATOMS: atom_id res chain seq x y z
N ALA A 1 8.76 4.20 -13.86
CA ALA A 1 9.98 3.88 -13.12
C ALA A 1 9.57 2.96 -11.98
N PRO A 2 10.33 1.91 -11.68
CA PRO A 2 10.11 1.13 -10.48
C PRO A 2 10.31 2.01 -9.25
N ASP A 3 9.73 1.59 -8.11
CA ASP A 3 9.91 2.18 -6.80
C ASP A 3 11.36 2.54 -6.51
N ALA A 4 11.62 3.53 -5.66
CA ALA A 4 12.96 3.81 -5.18
C ALA A 4 13.49 2.55 -4.48
N PRO A 5 14.51 1.87 -5.03
CA PRO A 5 14.97 0.59 -4.48
C PRO A 5 15.66 0.81 -3.14
N ILE A 6 15.47 -0.10 -2.21
CA ILE A 6 16.18 -0.10 -0.92
C ILE A 6 17.47 -0.91 -1.07
N GLY A 7 18.61 -0.23 -1.01
CA GLY A 7 19.91 -0.88 -1.16
C GLY A 7 20.11 -1.62 -2.50
N GLY A 8 19.42 -1.19 -3.54
CA GLY A 8 19.41 -1.83 -4.86
C GLY A 8 18.33 -2.89 -5.06
N CYS A 9 17.56 -3.23 -4.02
CA CYS A 9 16.46 -4.17 -4.10
C CYS A 9 15.14 -3.43 -4.42
N ALA A 10 14.52 -3.78 -5.53
CA ALA A 10 13.13 -3.37 -5.82
C ALA A 10 12.17 -4.05 -4.83
N LEU A 11 11.08 -3.36 -4.50
CA LEU A 11 10.04 -3.93 -3.67
C LEU A 11 9.04 -4.70 -4.57
N PHE A 12 9.35 -5.94 -4.82
CA PHE A 12 8.66 -6.88 -5.70
C PHE A 12 8.83 -6.62 -7.23
N PRO A 13 8.51 -7.62 -8.06
CA PRO A 13 8.45 -7.48 -9.50
C PRO A 13 7.43 -6.41 -9.95
N ALA A 14 7.66 -5.81 -11.11
CA ALA A 14 6.80 -4.74 -11.62
C ALA A 14 5.34 -5.18 -11.87
N ASP A 15 5.10 -6.48 -12.04
CA ASP A 15 3.79 -7.09 -12.22
C ASP A 15 3.17 -7.59 -10.90
N ASN A 16 3.76 -7.23 -9.76
CA ASN A 16 3.17 -7.53 -8.45
C ASN A 16 1.94 -6.66 -8.18
N ILE A 17 0.98 -7.19 -7.41
CA ILE A 17 -0.26 -6.49 -7.05
C ILE A 17 -0.02 -5.16 -6.32
N TRP A 18 1.07 -5.05 -5.54
CA TRP A 18 1.45 -3.78 -4.92
C TRP A 18 1.75 -2.70 -5.97
N ASN A 19 2.35 -3.08 -7.11
CA ASN A 19 2.77 -2.21 -8.20
C ASN A 19 1.69 -2.06 -9.29
N ALA A 20 0.49 -2.63 -9.08
CA ALA A 20 -0.58 -2.59 -10.06
C ALA A 20 -1.47 -1.35 -9.89
N ARG A 21 -1.74 -0.66 -11.01
CA ARG A 21 -2.70 0.45 -11.05
C ARG A 21 -4.13 -0.08 -10.95
N VAL A 22 -4.96 0.68 -10.22
CA VAL A 22 -6.37 0.33 -9.97
C VAL A 22 -7.35 1.42 -10.41
N ASP A 23 -6.86 2.51 -10.99
CA ASP A 23 -7.69 3.65 -11.42
C ASP A 23 -8.70 3.29 -12.53
N GLY A 24 -8.43 2.23 -13.31
CA GLY A 24 -9.33 1.71 -14.34
C GLY A 24 -10.22 0.54 -13.89
N LEU A 25 -10.11 0.07 -12.64
CA LEU A 25 -10.89 -1.07 -12.17
C LEU A 25 -12.36 -0.70 -11.89
N PRO A 26 -13.29 -1.66 -12.00
CA PRO A 26 -14.68 -1.43 -11.61
C PRO A 26 -14.82 -1.22 -10.10
N VAL A 27 -15.80 -0.43 -9.70
CA VAL A 27 -16.15 -0.25 -8.29
C VAL A 27 -16.75 -1.54 -7.77
N HIS A 28 -16.30 -1.99 -6.59
CA HIS A 28 -16.80 -3.19 -5.94
C HIS A 28 -18.27 -3.00 -5.52
N SER A 29 -19.11 -4.03 -5.69
CA SER A 29 -20.55 -3.96 -5.38
C SER A 29 -20.86 -3.55 -3.94
N ASN A 30 -20.02 -3.93 -2.97
CA ASN A 30 -20.16 -3.58 -1.55
C ASN A 30 -19.44 -2.28 -1.17
N SER A 31 -18.91 -1.52 -2.12
CA SER A 31 -18.09 -0.33 -1.85
C SER A 31 -18.77 0.65 -0.88
N ALA A 32 -20.03 0.96 -1.11
CA ALA A 32 -20.79 1.90 -0.26
C ALA A 32 -20.93 1.38 1.18
N ALA A 33 -21.18 0.07 1.35
CA ALA A 33 -21.32 -0.55 2.67
C ALA A 33 -19.95 -0.56 3.41
N TYR A 34 -18.88 -0.88 2.72
CA TYR A 34 -17.52 -0.87 3.28
C TYR A 34 -17.14 0.54 3.75
N VAL A 35 -17.31 1.55 2.90
CA VAL A 35 -17.02 2.95 3.25
C VAL A 35 -17.87 3.40 4.45
N ALA A 36 -19.15 3.03 4.50
CA ALA A 36 -20.02 3.35 5.63
C ALA A 36 -19.54 2.68 6.93
N SER A 37 -19.07 1.44 6.87
CA SER A 37 -18.59 0.70 8.05
C SER A 37 -17.27 1.23 8.60
N ILE A 38 -16.36 1.71 7.72
CA ILE A 38 -15.10 2.33 8.13
C ILE A 38 -15.31 3.79 8.59
N GLY A 39 -16.39 4.43 8.17
CA GLY A 39 -16.70 5.81 8.51
C GLY A 39 -16.58 6.76 7.32
N SER A 40 -17.72 7.08 6.70
CA SER A 40 -17.77 7.97 5.54
C SER A 40 -17.37 9.42 5.83
N SER A 41 -17.52 9.87 7.07
CA SER A 41 -17.13 11.22 7.53
C SER A 41 -15.74 11.26 8.21
N THR A 42 -15.14 10.10 8.49
CA THR A 42 -13.81 10.01 9.11
C THR A 42 -12.75 10.40 8.11
N GLY A 43 -11.80 11.25 8.53
CA GLY A 43 -10.69 11.72 7.68
C GLY A 43 -9.58 10.68 7.51
N LEU A 44 -8.90 10.75 6.40
CA LEU A 44 -7.67 9.99 6.16
C LEU A 44 -6.59 10.43 7.16
N HIS A 45 -5.90 9.47 7.78
CA HIS A 45 -4.85 9.76 8.75
C HIS A 45 -3.50 9.18 8.27
N PRO A 46 -2.48 10.01 8.07
CA PRO A 46 -1.12 9.54 7.86
C PRO A 46 -0.52 9.14 9.22
N ASP A 47 -0.29 7.85 9.40
CA ASP A 47 0.33 7.33 10.64
C ASP A 47 1.85 7.29 10.50
N PHE A 48 2.42 8.39 10.04
CA PHE A 48 3.86 8.60 9.85
C PHE A 48 4.17 10.10 9.76
N GLY A 49 5.44 10.45 9.99
CA GLY A 49 5.86 11.84 9.96
C GLY A 49 7.29 12.05 10.41
N ALA A 50 7.64 13.32 10.60
CA ALA A 50 8.90 13.75 11.17
C ALA A 50 8.82 13.86 12.70
N GLY A 51 9.92 13.56 13.38
CA GLY A 51 10.03 13.70 14.83
C GLY A 51 9.57 12.48 15.61
N LEU A 52 9.18 12.72 16.87
CA LEU A 52 8.84 11.66 17.81
C LEU A 52 7.42 11.84 18.36
N TRP A 53 6.74 10.71 18.57
CA TRP A 53 5.52 10.61 19.33
C TRP A 53 5.73 9.63 20.49
N ASN A 54 5.47 10.06 21.73
CA ASN A 54 5.72 9.27 22.93
C ASN A 54 7.15 8.69 23.02
N GLY A 55 8.15 9.43 22.51
CA GLY A 55 9.55 9.03 22.53
C GLY A 55 10.00 8.11 21.39
N HIS A 56 9.11 7.75 20.47
CA HIS A 56 9.39 6.88 19.30
C HIS A 56 9.20 7.65 17.98
N PRO A 57 9.94 7.29 16.91
CA PRO A 57 9.69 7.83 15.57
C PRO A 57 8.25 7.63 15.15
N ILE A 58 7.68 8.59 14.42
CA ILE A 58 6.30 8.53 13.95
C ILE A 58 6.23 7.70 12.67
N GLY A 59 5.71 6.48 12.76
CA GLY A 59 5.62 5.52 11.66
C GLY A 59 6.37 4.22 11.92
N ILE A 60 6.36 3.33 10.95
CA ILE A 60 7.00 2.01 11.04
C ILE A 60 8.43 2.10 10.47
N PRO A 61 9.47 2.06 11.31
CA PRO A 61 10.84 2.19 10.87
C PRO A 61 11.32 0.90 10.19
N TYR A 62 12.29 1.03 9.29
CA TYR A 62 12.98 -0.11 8.69
C TYR A 62 14.49 0.12 8.65
N THR A 63 15.23 -0.97 8.45
CA THR A 63 16.68 -0.92 8.27
C THR A 63 17.11 -1.93 7.21
N THR A 64 18.39 -1.92 6.88
CA THR A 64 19.00 -2.88 5.96
C THR A 64 20.05 -3.73 6.66
N THR A 65 20.27 -4.92 6.13
CA THR A 65 21.38 -5.79 6.53
C THR A 65 22.08 -6.36 5.30
N ARG A 66 23.20 -7.05 5.52
CA ARG A 66 23.90 -7.84 4.51
C ARG A 66 24.20 -9.20 5.10
N SER A 67 23.50 -10.24 4.64
CA SER A 67 23.67 -11.59 5.16
C SER A 67 25.09 -12.15 4.98
N SER A 68 25.81 -11.67 3.96
CA SER A 68 27.25 -12.01 3.77
C SER A 68 28.19 -11.44 4.83
N GLN A 69 27.73 -10.46 5.63
CA GLN A 69 28.52 -9.74 6.64
C GLN A 69 27.92 -9.84 8.06
N SER A 70 26.82 -10.55 8.21
CA SER A 70 26.09 -10.69 9.47
C SER A 70 25.81 -12.17 9.76
N THR A 71 25.53 -12.46 11.03
CA THR A 71 25.04 -13.79 11.45
C THR A 71 23.53 -13.72 11.68
N PRO A 72 22.79 -14.81 11.39
CA PRO A 72 21.37 -14.84 11.70
C PRO A 72 21.15 -14.79 13.20
N VAL A 73 20.00 -14.30 13.59
CA VAL A 73 19.52 -14.36 14.98
C VAL A 73 19.54 -15.81 15.45
N PRO A 74 20.15 -16.13 16.62
CA PRO A 74 20.30 -17.51 17.06
C PRO A 74 18.97 -18.22 17.32
N THR A 75 17.96 -17.47 17.80
CA THR A 75 16.62 -18.00 18.08
C THR A 75 15.60 -16.88 18.09
N ILE A 76 14.46 -17.12 17.44
CA ILE A 76 13.24 -16.32 17.63
C ILE A 76 12.13 -17.25 18.12
N THR A 77 11.50 -16.90 19.25
CA THR A 77 10.33 -17.61 19.76
C THR A 77 9.07 -16.87 19.34
N PHE A 78 8.20 -17.53 18.59
CA PHE A 78 6.97 -16.94 18.08
C PHE A 78 5.75 -17.38 18.92
N THR A 79 4.83 -16.45 19.16
CA THR A 79 3.52 -16.78 19.73
C THR A 79 2.67 -17.55 18.72
N TYR A 80 2.70 -17.15 17.44
CA TYR A 80 2.02 -17.79 16.31
C TYR A 80 3.02 -18.59 15.47
N ALA A 81 3.67 -19.60 16.09
CA ALA A 81 4.78 -20.32 15.48
C ALA A 81 4.36 -21.14 14.25
N ASP A 82 3.13 -21.63 14.22
CA ASP A 82 2.54 -22.40 13.13
C ASP A 82 2.17 -21.58 11.89
N GLU A 83 2.15 -20.25 12.04
CA GLU A 83 1.92 -19.29 10.97
C GLU A 83 3.14 -18.37 10.71
N SER A 84 4.29 -18.71 11.27
CA SER A 84 5.53 -17.93 11.15
C SER A 84 6.61 -18.71 10.41
N ASP A 85 7.43 -18.00 9.61
CA ASP A 85 8.57 -18.62 8.95
C ASP A 85 9.65 -18.98 9.98
N ALA A 86 10.19 -20.18 9.89
CA ALA A 86 11.17 -20.69 10.87
C ALA A 86 12.53 -19.97 10.81
N GLY A 87 12.80 -19.20 9.74
CA GLY A 87 14.09 -18.53 9.55
C GLY A 87 14.99 -19.21 8.52
N PRO A 88 16.27 -18.80 8.45
CA PRO A 88 16.96 -17.86 9.33
C PRO A 88 16.54 -16.40 9.14
N TYR A 89 16.61 -15.61 10.22
CA TYR A 89 16.38 -14.16 10.20
C TYR A 89 17.69 -13.41 10.42
N TYR A 90 18.01 -12.49 9.53
CA TYR A 90 19.18 -11.61 9.64
C TYR A 90 18.74 -10.23 10.15
N ILE A 91 18.62 -10.08 11.46
CA ILE A 91 18.18 -8.86 12.12
C ILE A 91 19.36 -8.25 12.87
N PRO A 92 19.79 -7.02 12.53
CA PRO A 92 20.82 -6.31 13.28
C PRO A 92 20.43 -6.14 14.76
N ALA A 93 21.41 -6.22 15.66
CA ALA A 93 21.15 -6.07 17.09
C ALA A 93 20.59 -4.68 17.48
N ASP A 94 20.85 -3.67 16.65
CA ASP A 94 20.37 -2.30 16.75
C ASP A 94 19.23 -1.98 15.79
N ALA A 95 18.54 -3.00 15.24
CA ALA A 95 17.40 -2.79 14.37
C ALA A 95 16.36 -1.91 15.07
N PRO A 96 15.83 -0.89 14.38
CA PRO A 96 14.80 -0.04 14.97
C PRO A 96 13.53 -0.83 15.19
N ILE A 97 12.87 -0.58 16.32
CA ILE A 97 11.59 -1.18 16.68
C ILE A 97 10.55 -0.08 16.68
N GLU A 98 9.42 -0.32 16.06
CA GLU A 98 8.29 0.59 16.08
C GLU A 98 7.83 0.87 17.52
N GLY A 99 7.36 2.09 17.76
CA GLY A 99 6.75 2.47 19.04
C GLY A 99 5.37 1.86 19.23
N GLY A 100 5.02 1.54 20.47
CA GLY A 100 3.71 0.96 20.79
C GLY A 100 3.73 -0.56 20.96
N SER A 101 2.55 -1.16 20.99
CA SER A 101 2.39 -2.61 21.25
C SER A 101 2.71 -3.49 20.05
N ASP A 102 2.58 -2.95 18.83
CA ASP A 102 2.78 -3.71 17.61
C ASP A 102 4.26 -3.96 17.34
N ALA A 103 5.12 -3.04 17.82
CA ALA A 103 6.57 -3.22 17.92
C ALA A 103 7.17 -3.92 16.69
N HIS A 104 6.79 -3.44 15.49
CA HIS A 104 7.26 -4.02 14.24
C HIS A 104 8.77 -3.83 14.05
N VAL A 105 9.41 -4.84 13.48
CA VAL A 105 10.80 -4.79 13.02
C VAL A 105 10.83 -5.19 11.56
N LEU A 106 11.32 -4.28 10.70
CA LEU A 106 11.40 -4.48 9.26
C LEU A 106 12.87 -4.39 8.82
N VAL A 107 13.38 -5.42 8.16
CA VAL A 107 14.78 -5.50 7.72
C VAL A 107 14.87 -6.01 6.29
N VAL A 108 15.56 -5.28 5.41
CA VAL A 108 15.88 -5.73 4.06
C VAL A 108 17.32 -6.22 4.00
N ASP A 109 17.51 -7.50 3.67
CA ASP A 109 18.82 -8.02 3.29
C ASP A 109 19.13 -7.63 1.84
N THR A 110 20.09 -6.74 1.68
CA THR A 110 20.46 -6.17 0.38
C THR A 110 21.34 -7.11 -0.46
N ASP A 111 21.89 -8.18 0.10
CA ASP A 111 22.62 -9.20 -0.66
C ASP A 111 21.67 -10.15 -1.39
N THR A 112 20.54 -10.47 -0.79
CA THR A 112 19.58 -11.46 -1.31
C THR A 112 18.25 -10.86 -1.74
N CYS A 113 18.00 -9.58 -1.46
CA CYS A 113 16.71 -8.92 -1.59
C CYS A 113 15.59 -9.66 -0.83
N THR A 114 15.88 -10.03 0.41
CA THR A 114 14.95 -10.70 1.31
C THR A 114 14.47 -9.71 2.36
N LEU A 115 13.16 -9.64 2.56
CA LEU A 115 12.53 -8.83 3.60
C LEU A 115 12.17 -9.72 4.79
N TYR A 116 12.63 -9.31 5.97
CA TYR A 116 12.25 -9.91 7.25
C TYR A 116 11.35 -8.95 8.00
N GLU A 117 10.21 -9.44 8.47
CA GLU A 117 9.26 -8.65 9.25
C GLU A 117 8.85 -9.41 10.51
N LEU A 118 8.85 -8.72 11.66
CA LEU A 118 8.38 -9.25 12.94
C LEU A 118 7.26 -8.37 13.49
N PHE A 119 6.27 -8.99 14.11
CA PHE A 119 5.21 -8.36 14.90
C PHE A 119 5.46 -8.59 16.39
N ALA A 120 5.16 -7.60 17.24
CA ALA A 120 5.33 -7.65 18.69
C ALA A 120 6.73 -8.12 19.09
N ALA A 121 7.75 -7.57 18.42
CA ALA A 121 9.12 -8.02 18.55
C ALA A 121 9.79 -7.43 19.81
N SER A 122 10.57 -8.27 20.49
CA SER A 122 11.37 -7.87 21.63
C SER A 122 12.71 -8.60 21.63
N PRO A 123 13.85 -7.84 21.71
CA PRO A 123 15.16 -8.46 21.83
C PRO A 123 15.35 -9.05 23.23
N GLY A 124 16.02 -10.18 23.27
CA GLY A 124 16.32 -10.93 24.48
C GLY A 124 17.83 -11.12 24.69
N PRO A 125 18.23 -11.82 25.75
CA PRO A 125 19.63 -12.05 26.06
C PRO A 125 20.29 -12.93 24.99
N GLY A 126 21.60 -12.73 24.78
CA GLY A 126 22.40 -13.52 23.85
C GLY A 126 22.03 -13.37 22.37
N GLY A 127 21.34 -12.27 22.00
CA GLY A 127 20.90 -12.03 20.63
C GLY A 127 19.63 -12.79 20.24
N ALA A 128 18.97 -13.48 21.16
CA ALA A 128 17.67 -14.09 20.92
C ALA A 128 16.56 -13.03 20.85
N TRP A 129 15.45 -13.38 20.22
CA TRP A 129 14.26 -12.53 20.13
C TRP A 129 13.01 -13.31 20.52
N THR A 130 11.98 -12.58 20.92
CA THR A 130 10.60 -13.05 20.98
C THR A 130 9.76 -12.19 20.03
N ALA A 131 8.75 -12.78 19.40
CA ALA A 131 7.82 -12.04 18.56
C ALA A 131 6.44 -12.69 18.57
N GLY A 132 5.41 -11.94 18.18
CA GLY A 132 4.08 -12.48 17.94
C GLY A 132 4.10 -13.39 16.72
N SER A 133 4.54 -12.86 15.60
CA SER A 133 4.72 -13.57 14.33
C SER A 133 5.95 -13.07 13.58
N GLY A 134 6.38 -13.84 12.59
CA GLY A 134 7.47 -13.49 11.70
C GLY A 134 7.24 -13.94 10.27
N ALA A 135 7.62 -13.10 9.32
CA ALA A 135 7.47 -13.35 7.91
C ALA A 135 8.76 -13.07 7.13
N ILE A 136 9.02 -13.89 6.13
CA ILE A 136 10.15 -13.76 5.21
C ILE A 136 9.60 -13.67 3.79
N PHE A 137 9.96 -12.59 3.08
CA PHE A 137 9.54 -12.38 1.70
C PHE A 137 10.75 -12.26 0.76
N ASP A 138 10.77 -13.04 -0.32
CA ASP A 138 11.68 -12.79 -1.44
C ASP A 138 11.13 -11.66 -2.29
N LEU A 139 11.77 -10.49 -2.24
CA LEU A 139 11.33 -9.29 -2.96
C LEU A 139 11.46 -9.42 -4.48
N ARG A 140 12.08 -10.50 -4.98
CA ARG A 140 12.18 -10.80 -6.42
C ARG A 140 11.10 -11.76 -6.91
N SER A 141 10.20 -12.18 -6.02
CA SER A 141 9.17 -13.19 -6.28
C SER A 141 7.77 -12.62 -6.08
N ASN A 142 6.82 -13.13 -6.84
CA ASN A 142 5.39 -12.85 -6.64
C ASN A 142 4.71 -13.88 -5.72
N ALA A 143 5.44 -14.81 -5.11
CA ALA A 143 4.87 -15.83 -4.24
C ALA A 143 4.19 -15.17 -3.02
N LEU A 144 2.95 -15.59 -2.76
CA LEU A 144 2.23 -15.23 -1.54
C LEU A 144 2.52 -16.24 -0.43
N ARG A 145 2.33 -15.84 0.81
CA ARG A 145 2.40 -16.74 1.97
C ARG A 145 1.37 -17.87 1.86
N PRO A 146 1.53 -18.99 2.57
CA PRO A 146 0.50 -20.04 2.63
C PRO A 146 -0.87 -19.47 3.00
N ALA A 147 -1.94 -20.02 2.44
CA ALA A 147 -3.30 -19.64 2.79
C ALA A 147 -3.57 -19.90 4.27
N GLY A 148 -4.15 -18.94 4.97
CA GLY A 148 -4.41 -19.00 6.41
C GLY A 148 -3.24 -18.57 7.29
N TRP A 149 -2.09 -18.18 6.71
CA TRP A 149 -0.95 -17.69 7.48
C TRP A 149 -0.99 -16.15 7.61
N THR A 150 -0.81 -15.67 8.83
CA THR A 150 -0.56 -14.27 9.12
C THR A 150 0.83 -13.85 8.62
N SER A 151 1.14 -12.57 8.69
CA SER A 151 2.49 -12.01 8.59
C SER A 151 2.74 -11.13 9.82
N ALA A 152 3.57 -10.11 9.70
CA ALA A 152 3.60 -9.04 10.69
C ALA A 152 2.36 -8.15 10.63
N ASP A 153 1.67 -8.09 9.48
CA ASP A 153 0.30 -7.58 9.32
C ASP A 153 -0.73 -8.73 9.34
N ALA A 154 -1.92 -8.48 9.86
CA ALA A 154 -2.98 -9.49 10.01
C ALA A 154 -3.47 -10.07 8.68
N ALA A 155 -3.34 -9.33 7.58
CA ALA A 155 -3.73 -9.81 6.26
C ALA A 155 -2.81 -10.90 5.67
N GLY A 156 -1.67 -11.20 6.31
CA GLY A 156 -0.65 -12.09 5.74
C GLY A 156 0.10 -11.45 4.57
N LEU A 157 0.10 -10.12 4.49
CA LEU A 157 0.81 -9.31 3.49
C LEU A 157 2.08 -8.69 4.09
N PRO A 158 3.07 -8.30 3.29
CA PRO A 158 4.21 -7.54 3.79
C PRO A 158 3.82 -6.11 4.13
N ILE A 159 4.47 -5.53 5.14
CA ILE A 159 4.28 -4.14 5.58
C ILE A 159 5.07 -3.18 4.70
N LEU A 160 6.39 -3.38 4.58
CA LEU A 160 7.31 -2.43 3.96
C LEU A 160 6.92 -2.00 2.55
N PRO A 161 6.49 -2.89 1.64
CA PRO A 161 6.05 -2.51 0.30
C PRO A 161 4.79 -1.63 0.26
N GLY A 162 4.03 -1.59 1.35
CA GLY A 162 2.82 -0.75 1.49
C GLY A 162 3.04 0.54 2.26
N LEU A 163 4.25 0.85 2.72
CA LEU A 163 4.56 2.09 3.43
C LEU A 163 4.82 3.22 2.45
N ALA A 164 4.28 4.41 2.76
CA ALA A 164 4.75 5.64 2.13
C ALA A 164 6.15 5.98 2.64
N ARG A 165 7.12 6.18 1.74
CA ARG A 165 8.48 6.57 2.11
C ARG A 165 8.82 7.96 1.59
N TYR A 166 9.58 8.70 2.39
CA TYR A 166 9.94 10.08 2.03
C TYR A 166 10.86 10.16 0.81
N ASP A 167 11.79 9.21 0.64
CA ASP A 167 12.65 9.12 -0.54
C ASP A 167 11.86 8.97 -1.85
N GLU A 168 10.73 8.26 -1.82
CA GLU A 168 9.82 8.13 -2.96
C GLU A 168 9.10 9.43 -3.25
N VAL A 169 8.65 10.14 -2.21
CA VAL A 169 8.03 11.46 -2.37
C VAL A 169 9.03 12.47 -2.90
N GLN A 170 10.28 12.45 -2.43
CA GLN A 170 11.35 13.28 -3.00
C GLN A 170 11.58 12.98 -4.50
N ALA A 171 11.65 11.69 -4.85
CA ALA A 171 11.81 11.28 -6.25
C ALA A 171 10.59 11.68 -7.10
N ALA A 172 9.38 11.58 -6.55
CA ALA A 172 8.15 12.00 -7.23
C ALA A 172 8.10 13.52 -7.49
N LEU A 173 8.65 14.33 -6.58
CA LEU A 173 8.67 15.79 -6.67
C LEU A 173 9.88 16.34 -7.43
N ALA A 174 10.90 15.53 -7.71
CA ALA A 174 12.08 15.95 -8.46
C ALA A 174 11.73 16.37 -9.89
N PRO A 175 12.54 17.20 -10.57
CA PRO A 175 12.36 17.52 -11.98
C PRO A 175 12.27 16.24 -12.84
N GLY A 176 11.15 16.05 -13.55
CA GLY A 176 10.87 14.83 -14.31
C GLY A 176 10.34 13.66 -13.48
N GLY A 177 10.11 13.86 -12.19
CA GLY A 177 9.48 12.86 -11.31
C GLY A 177 8.01 12.59 -11.69
N LEU A 178 7.49 11.47 -11.17
CA LEU A 178 6.15 10.99 -11.53
C LEU A 178 5.01 11.81 -10.93
N GLY A 179 5.25 12.53 -9.83
CA GLY A 179 4.21 13.21 -9.06
C GLY A 179 3.35 12.27 -8.19
N TYR A 180 3.74 11.01 -8.06
CA TYR A 180 3.09 10.00 -7.22
C TYR A 180 4.09 8.88 -6.86
N ILE A 181 3.79 8.12 -5.80
CA ILE A 181 4.49 6.89 -5.43
C ILE A 181 3.93 5.76 -6.31
N PRO A 182 4.77 4.95 -7.01
CA PRO A 182 4.29 3.99 -8.01
C PRO A 182 3.86 2.64 -7.43
N HIS A 183 3.31 2.60 -6.23
CA HIS A 183 2.74 1.41 -5.60
C HIS A 183 1.55 1.74 -4.71
N ALA A 184 0.80 0.72 -4.30
CA ALA A 184 -0.28 0.82 -3.34
C ALA A 184 0.23 1.09 -1.93
N LEU A 185 -0.57 1.78 -1.12
CA LEU A 185 -0.31 1.90 0.31
C LEU A 185 -1.03 0.81 1.10
N ARG A 186 -0.53 0.49 2.30
CA ARG A 186 -1.29 -0.26 3.30
C ARG A 186 -2.13 0.69 4.15
N PHE A 187 -3.28 0.21 4.63
CA PHE A 187 -4.05 0.96 5.63
C PHE A 187 -4.80 0.02 6.57
N THR A 188 -5.26 0.58 7.69
CA THR A 188 -5.98 -0.15 8.72
C THR A 188 -7.44 0.26 8.77
N VAL A 189 -8.27 -0.66 9.28
CA VAL A 189 -9.69 -0.45 9.60
C VAL A 189 -9.96 -1.00 11.01
N GLN A 190 -10.82 -0.35 11.77
CA GLN A 190 -11.14 -0.82 13.12
C GLN A 190 -11.86 -2.18 13.10
N THR A 191 -12.71 -2.37 12.11
CA THR A 191 -13.50 -3.59 11.98
C THR A 191 -13.38 -4.17 10.58
N SER A 192 -12.82 -5.39 10.49
CA SER A 192 -12.76 -6.16 9.25
C SER A 192 -13.69 -7.38 9.30
N GLN A 193 -13.92 -8.02 8.18
CA GLN A 193 -14.69 -9.24 8.08
C GLN A 193 -13.86 -10.47 8.52
N ARG A 194 -14.52 -11.51 9.05
CA ARG A 194 -13.93 -12.84 9.22
C ARG A 194 -13.71 -13.53 7.87
N ALA A 195 -12.99 -12.84 7.00
CA ALA A 195 -12.67 -13.28 5.66
C ALA A 195 -11.45 -12.50 5.14
N TYR A 196 -10.81 -13.06 4.15
CA TYR A 196 -9.84 -12.35 3.31
C TYR A 196 -10.11 -12.63 1.84
N ILE A 197 -9.69 -11.70 1.01
CA ILE A 197 -9.69 -11.85 -0.45
C ILE A 197 -8.26 -11.67 -0.97
N TRP A 198 -7.99 -12.21 -2.15
CA TRP A 198 -6.71 -12.00 -2.80
C TRP A 198 -6.38 -10.50 -2.89
N PRO A 199 -5.12 -10.08 -2.60
CA PRO A 199 -3.93 -10.89 -2.35
C PRO A 199 -3.72 -11.33 -0.90
N ALA A 200 -4.58 -10.95 0.06
CA ALA A 200 -4.44 -11.34 1.45
C ALA A 200 -4.51 -12.87 1.65
N ARG A 201 -3.94 -13.33 2.77
CA ARG A 201 -3.82 -14.76 3.09
C ARG A 201 -4.46 -15.13 4.42
N HIS A 202 -4.81 -14.13 5.25
CA HIS A 202 -5.30 -14.33 6.60
C HIS A 202 -6.33 -13.27 6.98
N TYR A 203 -7.10 -13.51 8.03
CA TYR A 203 -8.03 -12.57 8.67
C TYR A 203 -7.85 -12.61 10.18
N ALA A 204 -8.11 -11.48 10.86
CA ALA A 204 -7.99 -11.36 12.32
C ALA A 204 -9.27 -10.76 12.93
N SER A 205 -10.43 -11.24 12.53
CA SER A 205 -11.72 -10.75 13.01
C SER A 205 -12.72 -11.89 13.17
N SER A 206 -13.67 -11.74 14.10
CA SER A 206 -14.81 -12.63 14.25
C SER A 206 -16.10 -12.11 13.58
N ASN A 207 -16.08 -10.92 13.00
CA ASN A 207 -17.24 -10.28 12.39
C ASN A 207 -17.59 -10.95 11.05
N THR A 208 -18.78 -11.51 10.92
CA THR A 208 -19.24 -12.20 9.71
C THR A 208 -20.08 -11.31 8.78
N SER A 209 -20.27 -10.03 9.11
CA SER A 209 -21.07 -9.13 8.28
C SER A 209 -20.40 -8.85 6.93
N ALA A 210 -21.14 -9.04 5.85
CA ALA A 210 -20.70 -8.66 4.50
C ALA A 210 -20.64 -7.14 4.27
N SER A 211 -21.06 -6.33 5.26
CA SER A 211 -21.00 -4.87 5.18
C SER A 211 -19.65 -4.29 5.60
N VAL A 212 -18.78 -5.10 6.23
CA VAL A 212 -17.43 -4.69 6.59
C VAL A 212 -16.42 -5.28 5.60
N PRO A 213 -15.30 -4.58 5.31
CA PRO A 213 -14.35 -5.06 4.32
C PRO A 213 -13.59 -6.29 4.81
N PRO A 214 -13.31 -7.28 3.95
CA PRO A 214 -12.35 -8.34 4.24
C PRO A 214 -10.92 -7.81 4.20
N MET A 215 -9.96 -8.51 4.83
CA MET A 215 -8.53 -8.29 4.59
C MET A 215 -8.22 -8.46 3.10
N GLY A 216 -7.34 -7.61 2.57
CA GLY A 216 -7.01 -7.57 1.14
C GLY A 216 -7.92 -6.68 0.29
N ALA A 217 -9.03 -6.16 0.83
CA ALA A 217 -9.89 -5.26 0.06
C ALA A 217 -9.13 -4.00 -0.36
N ARG A 218 -9.23 -3.64 -1.66
CA ARG A 218 -8.54 -2.49 -2.25
C ARG A 218 -9.46 -1.29 -2.33
N PHE A 219 -8.98 -0.16 -1.87
CA PHE A 219 -9.66 1.14 -1.96
C PHE A 219 -8.84 2.11 -2.78
N ARG A 220 -9.51 3.02 -3.50
CA ARG A 220 -8.87 4.15 -4.16
C ARG A 220 -9.58 5.45 -3.85
N LEU A 221 -8.84 6.55 -3.89
CA LEU A 221 -9.41 7.88 -3.90
C LEU A 221 -10.12 8.11 -5.25
N LYS A 222 -11.34 8.59 -5.23
CA LYS A 222 -12.11 8.88 -6.46
C LYS A 222 -11.35 9.86 -7.36
N SER A 223 -11.30 9.58 -8.64
CA SER A 223 -10.63 10.45 -9.62
C SER A 223 -11.26 11.84 -9.73
N SER A 224 -12.53 11.98 -9.35
CA SER A 224 -13.25 13.27 -9.29
C SER A 224 -12.84 14.15 -8.10
N PHE A 225 -12.10 13.62 -7.11
CA PHE A 225 -11.64 14.42 -5.99
C PHE A 225 -10.51 15.35 -6.43
N ASP A 226 -10.70 16.66 -6.20
CA ASP A 226 -9.70 17.67 -6.59
C ASP A 226 -8.54 17.70 -5.58
N ILE A 227 -7.37 17.26 -6.03
CA ILE A 227 -6.13 17.28 -5.26
C ILE A 227 -5.28 18.52 -5.48
N SER A 228 -5.67 19.44 -6.37
CA SER A 228 -4.86 20.61 -6.78
C SER A 228 -4.61 21.59 -5.63
N ARG A 229 -5.52 21.63 -4.67
CA ARG A 229 -5.45 22.50 -3.47
C ARG A 229 -4.47 22.03 -2.41
N PHE A 230 -3.97 20.78 -2.51
CA PHE A 230 -3.05 20.21 -1.52
C PHE A 230 -1.61 20.61 -1.81
N THR A 231 -0.83 20.73 -0.78
CA THR A 231 0.59 21.01 -0.79
C THR A 231 1.41 19.79 -1.27
N PRO A 232 2.70 19.94 -1.64
CA PRO A 232 3.36 18.94 -2.48
C PRO A 232 3.37 17.51 -1.95
N GLN A 233 3.71 17.28 -0.69
CA GLN A 233 3.83 15.92 -0.14
C GLN A 233 2.45 15.23 -0.06
N ALA A 234 1.45 15.93 0.50
CA ALA A 234 0.08 15.44 0.55
C ALA A 234 -0.49 15.16 -0.84
N ARG A 235 -0.18 16.01 -1.83
CA ARG A 235 -0.63 15.83 -3.22
C ARG A 235 -0.05 14.57 -3.85
N VAL A 236 1.23 14.27 -3.62
CA VAL A 236 1.86 13.02 -4.09
C VAL A 236 1.12 11.81 -3.52
N ILE A 237 0.86 11.79 -2.21
CA ILE A 237 0.13 10.71 -1.53
C ILE A 237 -1.29 10.57 -2.11
N LEU A 238 -2.03 11.67 -2.24
CA LEU A 238 -3.39 11.63 -2.81
C LEU A 238 -3.41 11.16 -4.26
N ARG A 239 -2.41 11.56 -5.06
CA ARG A 239 -2.29 11.07 -6.43
C ARG A 239 -1.99 9.57 -6.47
N THR A 240 -1.14 9.10 -5.57
CA THR A 240 -0.89 7.65 -5.38
C THR A 240 -2.19 6.92 -5.07
N LEU A 241 -2.98 7.42 -4.13
CA LEU A 241 -4.27 6.83 -3.76
C LEU A 241 -5.30 6.84 -4.91
N GLN A 242 -5.25 7.81 -5.83
CA GLN A 242 -6.07 7.79 -7.04
C GLN A 242 -5.65 6.70 -8.03
N LEU A 243 -4.34 6.46 -8.17
CA LEU A 243 -3.79 5.57 -9.20
C LEU A 243 -3.61 4.14 -8.72
N TYR A 244 -3.05 3.97 -7.53
CA TYR A 244 -2.70 2.66 -6.94
C TYR A 244 -3.59 2.29 -5.77
N GLY A 245 -4.20 3.28 -5.11
CA GLY A 245 -5.06 3.03 -3.95
C GLY A 245 -4.32 2.49 -2.74
N MET A 246 -5.07 1.82 -1.86
CA MET A 246 -4.56 1.24 -0.62
C MET A 246 -5.27 -0.08 -0.30
N ILE A 247 -4.58 -0.98 0.39
CA ILE A 247 -5.05 -2.34 0.72
C ILE A 247 -5.33 -2.42 2.22
N VAL A 248 -6.47 -3.01 2.60
CA VAL A 248 -6.75 -3.37 4.01
C VAL A 248 -5.76 -4.44 4.44
N ALA A 249 -4.82 -4.08 5.30
CA ALA A 249 -3.71 -4.93 5.69
C ALA A 249 -3.78 -5.39 7.15
N ASP A 250 -4.41 -4.59 8.03
CA ASP A 250 -4.55 -4.92 9.44
C ASP A 250 -5.80 -4.29 10.07
N ASN A 251 -6.13 -4.74 11.29
CA ASN A 251 -7.06 -4.06 12.17
C ASN A 251 -6.31 -2.97 12.95
N GLY A 252 -6.92 -1.79 13.05
CA GLY A 252 -6.35 -0.62 13.71
C GLY A 252 -7.34 0.54 13.66
N ALA A 253 -6.87 1.76 13.75
CA ALA A 253 -7.76 2.91 13.56
C ALA A 253 -8.21 3.03 12.09
N ASP A 254 -9.41 3.59 11.92
CA ASP A 254 -10.04 3.73 10.60
C ASP A 254 -9.31 4.75 9.72
N TRP A 255 -9.08 4.39 8.46
CA TRP A 255 -8.42 5.22 7.45
C TRP A 255 -6.97 5.64 7.81
N PHE A 256 -6.26 4.85 8.62
CA PHE A 256 -4.86 5.09 8.91
C PHE A 256 -3.98 4.45 7.84
N ILE A 257 -3.24 5.27 7.07
CA ILE A 257 -2.25 4.81 6.09
C ILE A 257 -0.88 4.76 6.74
N GLY A 258 -0.14 3.67 6.49
CA GLY A 258 1.19 3.47 7.02
C GLY A 258 2.27 4.18 6.21
N GLY A 259 3.35 4.56 6.88
CA GLY A 259 4.55 5.09 6.25
C GLY A 259 5.77 4.96 7.16
N ALA A 260 6.95 5.15 6.57
CA ALA A 260 8.20 5.15 7.31
C ALA A 260 8.50 6.54 7.91
N PRO A 261 9.03 6.62 9.14
CA PRO A 261 9.45 7.88 9.73
C PRO A 261 10.62 8.47 8.95
N ASP A 262 10.59 9.80 8.74
CA ASP A 262 11.70 10.52 8.11
C ASP A 262 11.67 11.99 8.54
N PRO A 263 12.83 12.63 8.82
CA PRO A 263 12.88 14.03 9.20
C PRO A 263 12.48 15.00 8.08
N GLY A 264 12.40 14.53 6.85
CA GLY A 264 12.00 15.33 5.69
C GLY A 264 10.48 15.48 5.53
N TRP A 265 9.67 14.74 6.29
CA TRP A 265 8.23 14.92 6.25
C TRP A 265 7.83 16.29 6.78
N ASP A 266 6.90 16.93 6.09
CA ASP A 266 6.21 18.14 6.56
C ASP A 266 4.92 17.70 7.26
N ASN A 267 4.92 17.67 8.58
CA ASN A 267 3.77 17.23 9.36
C ASN A 267 2.53 18.11 9.17
N ASP A 268 2.72 19.41 8.93
CA ASP A 268 1.59 20.32 8.68
C ASP A 268 0.96 20.02 7.31
N ASP A 269 1.79 19.69 6.30
CA ASP A 269 1.30 19.24 5.01
C ASP A 269 0.56 17.90 5.13
N LEU A 270 1.14 16.92 5.84
CA LEU A 270 0.52 15.62 6.07
C LEU A 270 -0.83 15.74 6.82
N HIS A 271 -0.95 16.62 7.80
CA HIS A 271 -2.21 16.85 8.53
C HIS A 271 -3.37 17.30 7.63
N ASN A 272 -3.07 17.94 6.49
CA ASN A 272 -4.11 18.32 5.53
C ASN A 272 -4.83 17.10 4.93
N LEU A 273 -4.21 15.90 4.93
CA LEU A 273 -4.86 14.66 4.51
C LEU A 273 -6.12 14.34 5.32
N GLY A 274 -6.19 14.78 6.58
CA GLY A 274 -7.37 14.65 7.43
C GLY A 274 -8.64 15.32 6.89
N SER A 275 -8.52 16.23 5.93
CA SER A 275 -9.67 16.83 5.23
C SER A 275 -10.28 15.93 4.14
N VAL A 276 -9.63 14.81 3.81
CA VAL A 276 -10.11 13.82 2.84
C VAL A 276 -10.88 12.74 3.57
N SER A 277 -12.21 12.82 3.55
CA SER A 277 -13.05 11.87 4.27
C SER A 277 -13.25 10.54 3.53
N GLY A 278 -13.69 9.51 4.25
CA GLY A 278 -14.01 8.19 3.71
C GLY A 278 -14.99 8.24 2.54
N ALA A 279 -15.92 9.21 2.50
CA ALA A 279 -16.86 9.39 1.41
C ALA A 279 -16.17 9.68 0.05
N ASN A 280 -14.91 10.11 0.06
CA ASN A 280 -14.13 10.36 -1.15
C ASN A 280 -13.43 9.10 -1.68
N PHE A 281 -13.48 7.99 -0.94
CA PHE A 281 -12.93 6.70 -1.34
C PHE A 281 -14.01 5.77 -1.88
N GLU A 282 -13.56 4.77 -2.62
CA GLU A 282 -14.38 3.67 -3.12
C GLU A 282 -13.56 2.38 -3.13
N ALA A 283 -14.18 1.26 -2.76
CA ALA A 283 -13.57 -0.06 -2.94
C ALA A 283 -13.65 -0.47 -4.41
N VAL A 284 -12.62 -1.15 -4.90
CA VAL A 284 -12.56 -1.64 -6.28
C VAL A 284 -12.54 -3.17 -6.31
N ASP A 285 -13.02 -3.74 -7.41
CA ASP A 285 -12.92 -5.16 -7.68
C ASP A 285 -11.62 -5.45 -8.44
N GLU A 286 -10.65 -6.04 -7.75
CA GLU A 286 -9.36 -6.40 -8.34
C GLU A 286 -9.28 -7.88 -8.75
N SER A 287 -10.38 -8.64 -8.66
CA SER A 287 -10.42 -10.06 -9.01
C SER A 287 -9.97 -10.35 -10.44
N GLY A 288 -10.21 -9.40 -11.36
CA GLY A 288 -9.77 -9.47 -12.75
C GLY A 288 -8.24 -9.38 -12.94
N LEU A 289 -7.50 -8.89 -11.95
CA LEU A 289 -6.03 -8.83 -11.98
C LEU A 289 -5.38 -10.16 -11.62
N MET A 290 -6.03 -11.00 -10.85
CA MET A 290 -5.47 -12.23 -10.29
C MET A 290 -5.11 -13.23 -11.41
N VAL A 291 -3.83 -13.64 -11.46
CA VAL A 291 -3.35 -14.72 -12.35
C VAL A 291 -3.51 -16.07 -11.67
N ASP A 292 -3.05 -16.16 -10.41
CA ASP A 292 -3.06 -17.37 -9.59
C ASP A 292 -3.36 -16.96 -8.13
N PRO A 293 -4.21 -17.69 -7.41
CA PRO A 293 -4.59 -17.34 -6.04
C PRO A 293 -3.43 -17.42 -5.04
N ASN A 294 -2.33 -18.11 -5.36
CA ASN A 294 -1.12 -18.21 -4.52
C ASN A 294 0.02 -17.30 -4.99
N SER A 295 -0.23 -16.43 -5.94
CA SER A 295 0.73 -15.47 -6.47
C SER A 295 0.16 -14.05 -6.42
N GLY A 296 1.00 -13.09 -6.04
CA GLY A 296 0.70 -11.66 -6.17
C GLY A 296 0.91 -11.13 -7.59
N GLN A 297 1.20 -12.00 -8.57
CA GLN A 297 1.34 -11.61 -9.96
C GLN A 297 0.01 -11.17 -10.54
N THR A 298 0.03 -10.04 -11.25
CA THR A 298 -1.14 -9.47 -11.90
C THR A 298 -1.13 -9.69 -13.41
N ARG A 299 -2.32 -9.82 -13.98
CA ARG A 299 -2.52 -9.69 -15.43
C ARG A 299 -2.35 -8.23 -15.83
N SER A 300 -1.64 -8.00 -16.92
CA SER A 300 -1.71 -6.69 -17.57
C SER A 300 -3.15 -6.46 -18.05
N LEU A 301 -3.80 -5.46 -17.48
CA LEU A 301 -5.04 -4.98 -18.09
C LEU A 301 -4.64 -4.34 -19.42
N THR A 302 -4.97 -4.99 -20.54
CA THR A 302 -4.93 -4.32 -21.84
C THR A 302 -5.88 -3.12 -21.72
N PRO A 303 -5.44 -1.88 -21.94
CA PRO A 303 -6.36 -0.74 -21.95
C PRO A 303 -7.46 -1.08 -22.96
N GLY A 304 -8.72 -1.10 -22.51
CA GLY A 304 -9.84 -1.18 -23.44
C GLY A 304 -9.67 -0.08 -24.48
N PRO A 305 -10.14 -0.25 -25.74
CA PRO A 305 -10.01 0.77 -26.75
C PRO A 305 -10.57 2.08 -26.18
N SER A 306 -9.73 3.09 -26.11
CA SER A 306 -10.14 4.48 -25.76
C SER A 306 -11.41 4.78 -26.55
N PRO A 307 -12.47 5.31 -25.92
CA PRO A 307 -13.61 5.76 -26.69
C PRO A 307 -13.08 6.77 -27.70
N THR A 308 -13.08 6.37 -28.97
CA THR A 308 -12.78 7.25 -30.10
C THR A 308 -13.77 8.41 -29.97
N GLN A 309 -13.28 9.59 -29.62
CA GLN A 309 -14.04 10.81 -29.79
C GLN A 309 -14.40 10.86 -31.28
N GLY A 310 -15.67 10.60 -31.57
CA GLY A 310 -16.21 10.78 -32.90
C GLY A 310 -15.98 12.22 -33.33
N VAL A 311 -15.01 12.41 -34.18
CA VAL A 311 -14.83 13.68 -34.90
C VAL A 311 -16.08 13.76 -35.80
N GLY A 312 -17.07 14.50 -35.30
CA GLY A 312 -18.23 14.88 -36.10
C GLY A 312 -17.73 15.71 -37.29
N SER A 313 -17.68 15.07 -38.45
CA SER A 313 -17.45 15.77 -39.72
C SER A 313 -18.63 16.71 -39.95
N VAL A 314 -18.42 18.00 -39.65
CA VAL A 314 -19.36 19.06 -40.05
C VAL A 314 -19.14 19.28 -41.53
N THR A 315 -19.96 18.67 -42.38
CA THR A 315 -20.00 18.96 -43.80
C THR A 315 -20.65 20.34 -43.96
N ALA A 316 -19.85 21.35 -44.24
CA ALA A 316 -20.34 22.66 -44.59
C ALA A 316 -20.93 22.62 -46.01
N THR A 317 -22.27 22.67 -46.10
CA THR A 317 -22.97 22.84 -47.37
C THR A 317 -22.85 24.31 -47.83
N ALA A 318 -22.02 24.53 -48.84
CA ALA A 318 -21.90 25.83 -49.45
C ALA A 318 -23.13 26.11 -50.36
N THR A 319 -24.01 27.00 -49.94
CA THR A 319 -25.12 27.49 -50.75
C THR A 319 -24.56 28.52 -51.77
N ARG A 320 -24.55 28.14 -53.06
CA ARG A 320 -24.26 29.05 -54.15
C ARG A 320 -25.50 29.92 -54.46
N THR A 321 -25.42 31.20 -54.17
CA THR A 321 -26.39 32.19 -54.61
C THR A 321 -26.08 32.55 -56.07
N ALA A 322 -26.99 32.23 -56.96
CA ALA A 322 -26.93 32.65 -58.37
C ALA A 322 -27.49 34.05 -58.49
N THR A 323 -26.64 34.97 -58.90
CA THR A 323 -27.07 36.36 -59.31
C THR A 323 -27.50 36.34 -60.76
N ALA A 324 -28.80 36.62 -61.02
CA ALA A 324 -29.31 36.84 -62.35
C ALA A 324 -29.08 38.28 -62.73
N THR A 325 -28.35 38.53 -63.81
CA THR A 325 -28.28 39.81 -64.51
C THR A 325 -29.31 39.82 -65.66
N ARG A 326 -30.23 40.76 -65.59
CA ARG A 326 -31.08 41.16 -66.76
C ARG A 326 -30.43 42.29 -67.51
N SER A 327 -30.49 42.18 -68.77
CA SER A 327 -30.79 43.26 -69.72
C SER A 327 -31.27 42.71 -71.03
#